data_520d51d336f6ddc31ec00f42dcd83b94
#
_entry.id   520d51d336f6ddc31ec00f42dcd83b94
#
_cell.length_a   1.000
_cell.length_b   1.000
_cell.length_c   1.000
_cell.angle_alpha   90.00
_cell.angle_beta   90.00
_cell.angle_gamma   90.00
#
_symmetry.space_group_name_H-M   'P 1'
#
loop_
_entity.id
_entity.type
_entity.pdbx_description
1 polymer ?
#
loop_
_entity_poly.entity_id
_entity_poly.type
_entity_poly.pdbx_seq_one_letter_code
_entity_poly.pdbx_strand_id
1 'polypeptide(L)'
;QGYEYFKQSILSSFICLYPEDIPRVILKEHYRCHPQIIQFCNQKYYDGELIPFTDPDCCQVPLILYKTSRGNHMRAVTHREGNGLYNQRELDVIKEEVLQNVNLASDDVGVATPYRKQVEKARAHLPDDIKNDTVHKFQGRENDVIIMSTVLNNTCNGKKGLRFVDDACLVNVAVSRAQKQFILVTDDELFQRH
;
A
#
# COMPACT_ATOMS: atom_id res chain seq x y z
N GLN A 1 19.95 20.33 -18.77
CA GLN A 1 19.71 19.00 -18.13
C GLN A 1 18.54 19.04 -17.13
N GLY A 2 18.12 20.17 -16.60
CA GLY A 2 16.99 20.31 -15.66
C GLY A 2 15.58 20.16 -16.25
N TYR A 3 15.44 20.01 -17.58
CA TYR A 3 14.15 19.96 -18.28
C TYR A 3 13.85 18.61 -18.95
N GLU A 4 14.52 17.54 -18.54
CA GLU A 4 14.31 16.22 -19.13
C GLU A 4 13.03 15.56 -18.56
N TYR A 5 11.89 15.85 -19.17
CA TYR A 5 10.55 15.40 -18.75
C TYR A 5 10.45 13.88 -18.46
N PHE A 6 11.15 13.05 -19.23
CA PHE A 6 11.12 11.59 -19.04
C PHE A 6 11.98 11.09 -17.87
N LYS A 7 12.86 11.93 -17.32
CA LYS A 7 13.82 11.55 -16.27
C LYS A 7 13.58 12.28 -14.95
N GLN A 8 12.84 13.39 -14.97
CA GLN A 8 12.68 14.27 -13.81
C GLN A 8 11.23 14.69 -13.62
N SER A 9 10.77 14.71 -12.37
CA SER A 9 9.52 15.35 -11.98
C SER A 9 9.67 16.87 -12.00
N ILE A 10 8.56 17.61 -11.96
CA ILE A 10 8.59 19.08 -11.82
C ILE A 10 9.42 19.47 -10.60
N LEU A 11 9.19 18.82 -9.45
CA LEU A 11 9.92 19.11 -8.21
C LEU A 11 11.43 18.88 -8.36
N SER A 12 11.84 17.73 -8.91
CA SER A 12 13.26 17.44 -9.12
C SER A 12 13.89 18.39 -10.14
N SER A 13 13.15 18.85 -11.15
CA SER A 13 13.61 19.88 -12.08
C SER A 13 13.85 21.22 -11.39
N PHE A 14 12.92 21.67 -10.54
CA PHE A 14 13.12 22.88 -9.75
C PHE A 14 14.34 22.79 -8.83
N ILE A 15 14.49 21.68 -8.13
CA ILE A 15 15.64 21.44 -7.24
C ILE A 15 16.96 21.46 -8.00
N CYS A 16 16.97 20.88 -9.21
CA CYS A 16 18.16 20.84 -10.06
C CYS A 16 18.54 22.21 -10.64
N LEU A 17 17.53 23.01 -11.01
CA LEU A 17 17.75 24.33 -11.64
C LEU A 17 18.11 25.42 -10.62
N TYR A 18 17.59 25.32 -9.41
CA TYR A 18 17.73 26.33 -8.36
C TYR A 18 18.17 25.70 -7.04
N PRO A 19 19.37 25.11 -6.97
CA PRO A 19 19.80 24.32 -5.81
C PRO A 19 19.91 25.12 -4.51
N GLU A 20 20.27 26.39 -4.61
CA GLU A 20 20.51 27.30 -3.47
C GLU A 20 19.39 28.34 -3.27
N ASP A 21 18.61 28.64 -4.32
CA ASP A 21 17.68 29.77 -4.32
C ASP A 21 16.27 29.40 -3.86
N ILE A 22 15.91 28.12 -3.83
CA ILE A 22 14.57 27.68 -3.41
C ILE A 22 14.59 27.28 -1.94
N PRO A 23 13.86 27.99 -1.07
CA PRO A 23 13.69 27.56 0.32
C PRO A 23 12.99 26.20 0.35
N ARG A 24 13.59 25.26 1.10
CA ARG A 24 13.05 23.92 1.27
C ARG A 24 12.63 23.71 2.70
N VAL A 25 11.37 23.40 2.90
CA VAL A 25 10.80 23.08 4.21
C VAL A 25 10.12 21.72 4.14
N ILE A 26 10.50 20.83 5.03
CA ILE A 26 9.81 19.56 5.24
C ILE A 26 8.72 19.78 6.28
N LEU A 27 7.49 19.43 5.95
CA LEU A 27 6.40 19.39 6.93
C LEU A 27 6.59 18.14 7.79
N LYS A 28 7.12 18.33 8.99
CA LYS A 28 7.51 17.22 9.89
C LYS A 28 6.36 16.72 10.75
N GLU A 29 5.37 17.56 11.03
CA GLU A 29 4.25 17.20 11.89
C GLU A 29 3.26 16.27 11.18
N HIS A 30 2.92 15.18 11.84
CA HIS A 30 2.00 14.17 11.31
C HIS A 30 0.82 13.94 12.25
N TYR A 31 -0.40 14.19 11.75
CA TYR A 31 -1.64 14.20 12.52
C TYR A 31 -2.65 13.12 12.09
N ARG A 32 -2.23 12.14 11.28
CA ARG A 32 -3.16 11.19 10.65
C ARG A 32 -3.07 9.79 11.19
N CYS A 33 -1.93 9.15 10.99
CA CYS A 33 -1.76 7.74 11.26
C CYS A 33 -1.41 7.46 12.72
N HIS A 34 -1.79 6.28 13.20
CA HIS A 34 -1.24 5.75 14.44
C HIS A 34 0.29 5.85 14.45
N PRO A 35 0.92 6.23 15.60
CA PRO A 35 2.38 6.47 15.64
C PRO A 35 3.23 5.31 15.12
N GLN A 36 2.87 4.06 15.40
CA GLN A 36 3.61 2.90 14.89
C GLN A 36 3.48 2.70 13.38
N ILE A 37 2.35 3.08 12.77
CA ILE A 37 2.17 3.01 11.31
C ILE A 37 3.09 4.02 10.64
N ILE A 38 3.04 5.28 11.07
CA ILE A 38 3.86 6.32 10.45
C ILE A 38 5.34 6.15 10.77
N GLN A 39 5.70 5.52 11.89
CA GLN A 39 7.09 5.24 12.24
C GLN A 39 7.79 4.36 11.19
N PHE A 40 7.07 3.41 10.59
CA PHE A 40 7.61 2.64 9.46
C PHE A 40 7.99 3.55 8.29
N CYS A 41 7.08 4.42 7.86
CA CYS A 41 7.36 5.38 6.80
C CYS A 41 8.47 6.36 7.18
N ASN A 42 8.47 6.83 8.42
CA ASN A 42 9.42 7.78 8.96
C ASN A 42 10.86 7.24 8.87
N GLN A 43 11.08 6.00 9.31
CA GLN A 43 12.40 5.37 9.26
C GLN A 43 12.85 5.05 7.84
N LYS A 44 11.90 4.64 6.97
CA LYS A 44 12.27 4.16 5.63
C LYS A 44 12.38 5.27 4.58
N TYR A 45 11.67 6.38 4.73
CA TYR A 45 11.51 7.39 3.67
C TYR A 45 11.76 8.85 4.11
N TYR A 46 11.81 9.11 5.42
CA TYR A 46 11.90 10.48 5.95
C TYR A 46 13.04 10.67 6.96
N ASP A 47 14.01 9.75 6.99
CA ASP A 47 15.20 9.81 7.84
C ASP A 47 14.91 10.04 9.35
N GLY A 48 13.73 9.62 9.81
CA GLY A 48 13.28 9.80 11.19
C GLY A 48 12.79 11.21 11.53
N GLU A 49 12.62 12.09 10.54
CA GLU A 49 12.31 13.51 10.78
C GLU A 49 10.82 13.79 11.07
N LEU A 50 9.92 12.85 10.81
CA LEU A 50 8.48 13.05 11.09
C LEU A 50 8.21 12.95 12.59
N ILE A 51 7.34 13.85 13.07
CA ILE A 51 6.89 13.94 14.46
C ILE A 51 5.41 13.60 14.51
N PRO A 52 5.01 12.40 15.00
CA PRO A 52 3.61 12.03 15.13
C PRO A 52 2.96 12.78 16.29
N PHE A 53 1.79 13.38 16.05
CA PHE A 53 0.94 14.05 17.04
C PHE A 53 -0.37 13.32 17.30
N THR A 54 -0.50 12.10 16.79
CA THR A 54 -1.66 11.24 17.05
C THR A 54 -1.44 10.44 18.32
N ASP A 55 -2.50 10.31 19.13
CA ASP A 55 -2.45 9.44 20.31
C ASP A 55 -2.47 7.97 19.90
N PRO A 56 -1.65 7.12 20.53
CA PRO A 56 -1.71 5.69 20.28
C PRO A 56 -3.02 5.13 20.86
N ASP A 57 -3.84 4.52 20.00
CA ASP A 57 -4.95 3.68 20.48
C ASP A 57 -4.36 2.38 21.03
N CYS A 58 -4.40 2.23 22.34
CA CYS A 58 -3.83 1.08 23.05
C CYS A 58 -4.62 -0.23 22.83
N CYS A 59 -5.78 -0.16 22.17
CA CYS A 59 -6.69 -1.29 22.04
C CYS A 59 -6.53 -2.10 20.76
N GLN A 60 -5.84 -1.57 19.75
CA GLN A 60 -5.66 -2.23 18.45
C GLN A 60 -4.19 -2.44 18.10
N VAL A 61 -3.88 -3.56 17.46
CA VAL A 61 -2.56 -3.80 16.86
C VAL A 61 -2.50 -3.04 15.52
N PRO A 62 -1.68 -1.98 15.40
CA PRO A 62 -1.74 -1.08 14.25
C PRO A 62 -1.12 -1.65 12.96
N LEU A 63 -0.23 -2.65 13.07
CA LEU A 63 0.42 -3.30 11.93
C LEU A 63 0.22 -4.81 12.01
N ILE A 64 -0.46 -5.39 11.02
CA ILE A 64 -0.74 -6.83 10.96
C ILE A 64 -0.27 -7.41 9.63
N LEU A 65 0.32 -8.59 9.70
CA LEU A 65 0.70 -9.40 8.54
C LEU A 65 -0.14 -10.69 8.52
N TYR A 66 -0.96 -10.84 7.48
CA TYR A 66 -1.58 -12.10 7.12
C TYR A 66 -0.78 -12.79 6.02
N LYS A 67 -0.28 -13.98 6.34
CA LYS A 67 0.51 -14.78 5.41
C LYS A 67 -0.40 -15.71 4.63
N THR A 68 -0.36 -15.63 3.32
CA THR A 68 -1.10 -16.59 2.49
C THR A 68 -0.36 -17.93 2.43
N SER A 69 -1.12 -19.01 2.22
CA SER A 69 -0.54 -20.33 2.04
C SER A 69 0.39 -20.37 0.82
N ARG A 70 1.45 -21.16 0.93
CA ARG A 70 2.39 -21.39 -0.17
C ARG A 70 1.67 -21.94 -1.40
N GLY A 71 2.10 -21.54 -2.59
CA GLY A 71 1.59 -22.06 -3.83
C GLY A 71 1.62 -21.05 -4.97
N ASN A 72 1.22 -21.52 -6.14
CA ASN A 72 1.09 -20.66 -7.32
C ASN A 72 -0.34 -20.12 -7.40
N HIS A 73 -0.64 -19.09 -6.62
CA HIS A 73 -1.99 -18.48 -6.52
C HIS A 73 -2.17 -17.27 -7.43
N MET A 74 -1.08 -16.60 -7.80
CA MET A 74 -1.11 -15.50 -8.75
C MET A 74 -1.53 -15.99 -10.14
N ARG A 75 -2.44 -15.27 -10.79
CA ARG A 75 -2.92 -15.55 -12.15
C ARG A 75 -2.72 -14.33 -13.04
N ALA A 76 -2.24 -14.57 -14.24
CA ALA A 76 -2.22 -13.57 -15.30
C ALA A 76 -3.44 -13.76 -16.21
N VAL A 77 -4.15 -12.68 -16.48
CA VAL A 77 -5.24 -12.66 -17.47
C VAL A 77 -4.75 -11.90 -18.69
N THR A 78 -5.00 -12.47 -19.88
CA THR A 78 -4.64 -11.88 -21.16
C THR A 78 -5.84 -11.88 -22.11
N HIS A 79 -5.93 -10.87 -22.98
CA HIS A 79 -6.92 -10.69 -24.02
C HIS A 79 -8.36 -10.41 -23.58
N ARG A 80 -9.32 -11.33 -23.75
CA ARG A 80 -10.77 -11.06 -23.69
C ARG A 80 -11.29 -10.51 -22.37
N GLU A 81 -10.61 -10.78 -21.26
CA GLU A 81 -11.02 -10.33 -19.91
C GLU A 81 -10.21 -9.12 -19.39
N GLY A 82 -9.41 -8.46 -20.26
CA GLY A 82 -8.47 -7.43 -19.86
C GLY A 82 -7.14 -8.01 -19.36
N ASN A 83 -6.04 -7.27 -19.56
CA ASN A 83 -4.71 -7.69 -19.10
C ASN A 83 -4.50 -7.34 -17.63
N GLY A 84 -3.90 -8.24 -16.85
CA GLY A 84 -3.54 -7.93 -15.47
C GLY A 84 -3.21 -9.15 -14.63
N LEU A 85 -2.79 -8.88 -13.40
CA LEU A 85 -2.50 -9.89 -12.41
C LEU A 85 -3.56 -9.84 -11.30
N TYR A 86 -3.93 -11.03 -10.78
CA TYR A 86 -4.74 -11.16 -9.59
C TYR A 86 -4.34 -12.40 -8.79
N ASN A 87 -4.72 -12.43 -7.53
CA ASN A 87 -4.50 -13.54 -6.61
C ASN A 87 -5.79 -13.76 -5.80
N GLN A 88 -6.54 -14.79 -6.20
CA GLN A 88 -7.81 -15.13 -5.53
C GLN A 88 -7.57 -15.51 -4.07
N ARG A 89 -6.48 -16.21 -3.76
CA ARG A 89 -6.19 -16.65 -2.40
C ARG A 89 -6.04 -15.48 -1.42
N GLU A 90 -5.43 -14.37 -1.85
CA GLU A 90 -5.37 -13.16 -1.00
C GLU A 90 -6.77 -12.60 -0.73
N LEU A 91 -7.66 -12.59 -1.74
CA LEU A 91 -9.05 -12.14 -1.55
C LEU A 91 -9.85 -13.06 -0.63
N ASP A 92 -9.63 -14.37 -0.72
CA ASP A 92 -10.27 -15.34 0.17
C ASP A 92 -9.81 -15.12 1.62
N VAL A 93 -8.51 -14.94 1.86
CA VAL A 93 -7.96 -14.62 3.19
C VAL A 93 -8.53 -13.28 3.69
N ILE A 94 -8.61 -12.26 2.84
CA ILE A 94 -9.23 -10.98 3.23
C ILE A 94 -10.67 -11.21 3.69
N LYS A 95 -11.47 -11.92 2.91
CA LYS A 95 -12.89 -12.15 3.20
C LYS A 95 -13.13 -13.02 4.42
N GLU A 96 -12.39 -14.14 4.52
CA GLU A 96 -12.67 -15.20 5.48
C GLU A 96 -11.95 -15.00 6.82
N GLU A 97 -10.80 -14.33 6.81
CA GLU A 97 -9.95 -14.18 7.99
C GLU A 97 -9.82 -12.72 8.43
N VAL A 98 -9.45 -11.79 7.51
CA VAL A 98 -9.16 -10.40 7.88
C VAL A 98 -10.43 -9.67 8.29
N LEU A 99 -11.48 -9.71 7.46
CA LEU A 99 -12.73 -8.99 7.72
C LEU A 99 -13.49 -9.48 8.96
N GLN A 100 -13.22 -10.69 9.44
CA GLN A 100 -13.80 -11.19 10.69
C GLN A 100 -13.18 -10.51 11.94
N ASN A 101 -11.98 -9.93 11.78
CA ASN A 101 -11.23 -9.30 12.87
C ASN A 101 -11.22 -7.76 12.79
N VAL A 102 -11.92 -7.19 11.81
CA VAL A 102 -12.07 -5.75 11.61
C VAL A 102 -13.49 -5.33 11.95
N ASN A 103 -13.65 -4.22 12.67
CA ASN A 103 -14.97 -3.72 13.03
C ASN A 103 -15.60 -2.92 11.89
N LEU A 104 -16.23 -3.61 10.95
CA LEU A 104 -16.89 -2.99 9.78
C LEU A 104 -18.04 -2.03 10.13
N ALA A 105 -18.60 -2.14 11.34
CA ALA A 105 -19.70 -1.26 11.76
C ALA A 105 -19.21 0.13 12.18
N SER A 106 -17.96 0.27 12.60
CA SER A 106 -17.39 1.53 13.11
C SER A 106 -16.23 2.06 12.27
N ASP A 107 -15.55 1.19 11.52
CA ASP A 107 -14.32 1.55 10.83
C ASP A 107 -14.53 1.67 9.30
N ASP A 108 -13.98 2.72 8.72
CA ASP A 108 -13.93 2.88 7.26
C ASP A 108 -12.79 2.02 6.70
N VAL A 109 -13.16 0.94 5.99
CA VAL A 109 -12.22 -0.08 5.51
C VAL A 109 -11.95 0.08 4.03
N GLY A 110 -10.67 0.10 3.66
CA GLY A 110 -10.22 0.12 2.27
C GLY A 110 -9.29 -1.04 1.94
N VAL A 111 -9.49 -1.64 0.75
CA VAL A 111 -8.58 -2.63 0.18
C VAL A 111 -7.79 -2.00 -0.96
N ALA A 112 -6.49 -1.84 -0.75
CA ALA A 112 -5.55 -1.26 -1.69
C ALA A 112 -4.70 -2.36 -2.36
N THR A 113 -4.47 -2.25 -3.65
CA THR A 113 -3.62 -3.18 -4.39
C THR A 113 -2.87 -2.47 -5.52
N PRO A 114 -1.67 -2.92 -5.92
CA PRO A 114 -0.97 -2.37 -7.08
C PRO A 114 -1.66 -2.66 -8.43
N TYR A 115 -2.51 -3.70 -8.50
CA TYR A 115 -3.00 -4.26 -9.75
C TYR A 115 -4.49 -4.02 -9.99
N ARG A 116 -4.85 -3.41 -11.13
CA ARG A 116 -6.25 -3.12 -11.51
C ARG A 116 -7.12 -4.38 -11.56
N LYS A 117 -6.56 -5.51 -12.04
CA LYS A 117 -7.33 -6.76 -12.14
C LYS A 117 -7.68 -7.32 -10.76
N GLN A 118 -6.82 -7.12 -9.76
CA GLN A 118 -7.12 -7.45 -8.38
C GLN A 118 -8.28 -6.58 -7.83
N VAL A 119 -8.30 -5.28 -8.18
CA VAL A 119 -9.41 -4.39 -7.79
C VAL A 119 -10.74 -4.90 -8.36
N GLU A 120 -10.78 -5.28 -9.64
CA GLU A 120 -12.00 -5.82 -10.27
C GLU A 120 -12.49 -7.10 -9.57
N LYS A 121 -11.56 -8.01 -9.27
CA LYS A 121 -11.86 -9.24 -8.54
C LYS A 121 -12.29 -8.97 -7.09
N ALA A 122 -11.64 -8.03 -6.41
CA ALA A 122 -12.02 -7.61 -5.06
C ALA A 122 -13.45 -7.07 -5.01
N ARG A 123 -13.83 -6.18 -5.92
CA ARG A 123 -15.19 -5.64 -6.02
C ARG A 123 -16.26 -6.69 -6.27
N ALA A 124 -15.94 -7.77 -6.96
CA ALA A 124 -16.87 -8.87 -7.22
C ALA A 124 -16.93 -9.91 -6.08
N HIS A 125 -15.97 -9.88 -5.15
CA HIS A 125 -15.81 -10.94 -4.15
C HIS A 125 -16.03 -10.45 -2.71
N LEU A 126 -15.65 -9.22 -2.42
CA LEU A 126 -15.78 -8.59 -1.10
C LEU A 126 -17.11 -7.83 -0.97
N PRO A 127 -17.57 -7.54 0.26
CA PRO A 127 -18.76 -6.74 0.50
C PRO A 127 -18.72 -5.36 -0.17
N ASP A 128 -19.88 -4.84 -0.55
CA ASP A 128 -20.03 -3.59 -1.33
C ASP A 128 -19.65 -2.32 -0.52
N ASP A 129 -19.70 -2.39 0.80
CA ASP A 129 -19.32 -1.32 1.72
C ASP A 129 -17.80 -1.12 1.82
N ILE A 130 -17.01 -2.07 1.34
CA ILE A 130 -15.55 -1.98 1.34
C ILE A 130 -15.05 -1.23 0.10
N LYS A 131 -14.26 -0.19 0.32
CA LYS A 131 -13.63 0.58 -0.76
C LYS A 131 -12.46 -0.18 -1.39
N ASN A 132 -12.65 -0.64 -2.62
CA ASN A 132 -11.61 -1.38 -3.37
C ASN A 132 -11.03 -0.52 -4.49
N ASP A 133 -9.74 -0.20 -4.43
CA ASP A 133 -9.07 0.54 -5.51
C ASP A 133 -7.54 0.28 -5.59
N THR A 134 -6.90 0.82 -6.62
CA THR A 134 -5.44 0.77 -6.71
C THR A 134 -4.82 1.74 -5.70
N VAL A 135 -3.59 1.43 -5.24
CA VAL A 135 -2.86 2.28 -4.29
C VAL A 135 -2.81 3.75 -4.75
N HIS A 136 -2.59 4.00 -6.05
CA HIS A 136 -2.56 5.35 -6.59
C HIS A 136 -3.87 6.12 -6.42
N LYS A 137 -5.02 5.44 -6.48
CA LYS A 137 -6.32 6.07 -6.30
C LYS A 137 -6.71 6.30 -4.83
N PHE A 138 -5.99 5.68 -3.92
CA PHE A 138 -6.06 6.02 -2.49
C PHE A 138 -5.29 7.31 -2.15
N GLN A 139 -4.49 7.84 -3.08
CA GLN A 139 -3.83 9.11 -2.87
C GLN A 139 -4.85 10.23 -2.64
N GLY A 140 -4.71 10.96 -1.53
CA GLY A 140 -5.67 11.98 -1.09
C GLY A 140 -6.89 11.45 -0.33
N ARG A 141 -7.04 10.14 -0.17
CA ARG A 141 -8.08 9.52 0.67
C ARG A 141 -7.45 8.98 1.96
N GLU A 142 -8.29 8.74 2.95
CA GLU A 142 -7.92 8.19 4.25
C GLU A 142 -8.97 7.16 4.66
N ASN A 143 -8.53 6.12 5.34
CA ASN A 143 -9.41 5.10 5.89
C ASN A 143 -8.90 4.72 7.28
N ASP A 144 -9.80 4.32 8.17
CA ASP A 144 -9.43 3.80 9.49
C ASP A 144 -8.53 2.57 9.34
N VAL A 145 -8.94 1.65 8.49
CA VAL A 145 -8.21 0.41 8.19
C VAL A 145 -7.88 0.33 6.70
N ILE A 146 -6.62 0.11 6.38
CA ILE A 146 -6.17 -0.23 5.03
C ILE A 146 -5.66 -1.67 4.99
N ILE A 147 -6.23 -2.46 4.11
CA ILE A 147 -5.79 -3.83 3.80
C ILE A 147 -5.05 -3.78 2.46
N MET A 148 -3.76 -4.09 2.46
CA MET A 148 -2.96 -4.14 1.23
C MET A 148 -2.81 -5.58 0.74
N SER A 149 -3.27 -5.83 -0.50
CA SER A 149 -3.10 -7.08 -1.23
C SER A 149 -1.97 -6.92 -2.25
N THR A 150 -0.90 -7.68 -2.12
CA THR A 150 0.30 -7.57 -2.99
C THR A 150 0.15 -8.31 -4.30
N VAL A 151 -0.72 -9.32 -4.35
CA VAL A 151 -0.99 -10.19 -5.51
C VAL A 151 0.13 -11.20 -5.79
N LEU A 152 1.36 -10.85 -5.49
CA LEU A 152 2.54 -11.64 -5.84
C LEU A 152 2.68 -12.89 -4.97
N ASN A 153 3.30 -13.91 -5.53
CA ASN A 153 3.70 -15.12 -4.80
C ASN A 153 5.12 -15.54 -5.17
N ASN A 154 5.71 -16.48 -4.42
CA ASN A 154 7.09 -16.94 -4.61
C ASN A 154 7.24 -17.83 -5.86
N THR A 155 7.04 -17.23 -7.03
CA THR A 155 7.25 -17.84 -8.36
C THR A 155 8.16 -16.96 -9.21
N CYS A 156 8.68 -17.51 -10.32
CA CYS A 156 9.47 -16.70 -11.27
C CYS A 156 8.72 -15.47 -11.79
N ASN A 157 7.42 -15.59 -12.01
CA ASN A 157 6.60 -14.46 -12.46
C ASN A 157 6.31 -13.47 -11.33
N GLY A 158 6.08 -13.94 -10.09
CA GLY A 158 5.94 -13.06 -8.93
C GLY A 158 7.18 -12.23 -8.66
N LYS A 159 8.37 -12.83 -8.77
CA LYS A 159 9.66 -12.12 -8.61
C LYS A 159 9.84 -10.97 -9.61
N LYS A 160 9.33 -11.09 -10.82
CA LYS A 160 9.37 -10.01 -11.81
C LYS A 160 8.53 -8.80 -11.40
N GLY A 161 7.49 -9.01 -10.61
CA GLY A 161 6.61 -7.95 -10.10
C GLY A 161 7.13 -7.23 -8.85
N LEU A 162 8.14 -7.79 -8.15
CA LEU A 162 8.64 -7.26 -6.88
C LEU A 162 9.01 -5.78 -6.96
N ARG A 163 9.79 -5.40 -7.97
CA ARG A 163 10.23 -4.00 -8.14
C ARG A 163 9.06 -3.02 -8.23
N PHE A 164 7.93 -3.46 -8.75
CA PHE A 164 6.72 -2.62 -8.84
C PHE A 164 5.97 -2.55 -7.51
N VAL A 165 5.85 -3.67 -6.81
CA VAL A 165 5.11 -3.74 -5.53
C VAL A 165 5.91 -3.16 -4.37
N ASP A 166 7.26 -3.32 -4.39
CA ASP A 166 8.18 -2.75 -3.39
C ASP A 166 8.68 -1.34 -3.80
N ASP A 167 7.99 -0.66 -4.69
CA ASP A 167 8.29 0.74 -5.02
C ASP A 167 8.05 1.64 -3.79
N ALA A 168 9.05 2.44 -3.45
CA ALA A 168 9.07 3.27 -2.26
C ALA A 168 7.87 4.25 -2.19
N CYS A 169 7.51 4.86 -3.33
CA CYS A 169 6.39 5.78 -3.39
C CYS A 169 5.06 5.05 -3.21
N LEU A 170 4.92 3.87 -3.82
CA LEU A 170 3.73 3.04 -3.71
C LEU A 170 3.51 2.57 -2.27
N VAL A 171 4.55 2.01 -1.63
CA VAL A 171 4.47 1.51 -0.25
C VAL A 171 4.21 2.66 0.72
N ASN A 172 4.90 3.79 0.59
CA ASN A 172 4.67 4.96 1.43
C ASN A 172 3.24 5.47 1.32
N VAL A 173 2.68 5.56 0.10
CA VAL A 173 1.28 5.95 -0.10
C VAL A 173 0.35 4.94 0.56
N ALA A 174 0.52 3.63 0.33
CA ALA A 174 -0.36 2.61 0.89
C ALA A 174 -0.41 2.66 2.43
N VAL A 175 0.76 2.66 3.07
CA VAL A 175 0.87 2.65 4.54
C VAL A 175 0.33 3.94 5.15
N SER A 176 0.68 5.10 4.59
CA SER A 176 0.28 6.40 5.13
C SER A 176 -1.21 6.75 4.92
N ARG A 177 -2.01 5.86 4.31
CA ARG A 177 -3.49 6.02 4.19
C ARG A 177 -4.23 5.40 5.37
N ALA A 178 -3.60 4.54 6.16
CA ALA A 178 -4.21 3.90 7.32
C ALA A 178 -4.14 4.82 8.54
N GLN A 179 -5.29 5.14 9.14
CA GLN A 179 -5.33 5.95 10.36
C GLN A 179 -5.07 5.10 11.60
N LYS A 180 -5.82 4.00 11.76
CA LYS A 180 -5.78 3.13 12.96
C LYS A 180 -5.01 1.83 12.73
N GLN A 181 -5.18 1.19 11.55
CA GLN A 181 -4.61 -0.12 11.30
C GLN A 181 -4.22 -0.31 9.83
N PHE A 182 -3.02 -0.84 9.61
CA PHE A 182 -2.54 -1.28 8.31
C PHE A 182 -2.33 -2.80 8.33
N ILE A 183 -3.02 -3.50 7.42
CA ILE A 183 -3.00 -4.95 7.30
C ILE A 183 -2.38 -5.33 5.96
N LEU A 184 -1.28 -6.07 6.00
CA LEU A 184 -0.64 -6.60 4.80
C LEU A 184 -1.05 -8.06 4.59
N VAL A 185 -1.60 -8.38 3.42
CA VAL A 185 -1.92 -9.75 2.99
C VAL A 185 -1.00 -10.13 1.84
N THR A 186 -0.15 -11.15 2.06
CA THR A 186 0.90 -11.48 1.09
C THR A 186 1.48 -12.89 1.29
N ASP A 187 2.19 -13.38 0.27
CA ASP A 187 3.15 -14.49 0.39
C ASP A 187 4.49 -13.93 0.94
N ASP A 188 4.69 -14.06 2.25
CA ASP A 188 5.85 -13.48 2.95
C ASP A 188 7.20 -14.04 2.47
N GLU A 189 7.25 -15.29 1.99
CA GLU A 189 8.49 -15.90 1.49
C GLU A 189 9.10 -15.16 0.29
N LEU A 190 8.24 -14.53 -0.53
CA LEU A 190 8.69 -13.75 -1.66
C LEU A 190 9.51 -12.53 -1.20
N PHE A 191 9.07 -11.86 -0.13
CA PHE A 191 9.68 -10.62 0.36
C PHE A 191 10.83 -10.85 1.34
N GLN A 192 10.90 -12.02 2.02
CA GLN A 192 12.01 -12.34 2.93
C GLN A 192 13.32 -12.67 2.22
N ARG A 193 13.29 -13.04 0.95
CA ARG A 193 14.45 -13.50 0.17
C ARG A 193 15.03 -12.44 -0.75
N HIS A 194 14.56 -11.26 -0.69
CA HIS A 194 14.96 -10.13 -1.53
C HIS A 194 15.08 -8.84 -0.72
#